data_6f97518b62d375e52664c6803b50599e
#
_entry.id   6f97518b62d375e52664c6803b50599e
#
_cell.length_a   1.000
_cell.length_b   1.000
_cell.length_c   1.000
_cell.angle_alpha   90.00
_cell.angle_beta   90.00
_cell.angle_gamma   90.00
#
_symmetry.space_group_name_H-M   'P 1'
#
loop_
_entity.id
_entity.type
_entity.pdbx_description
1 polymer ?
#
loop_
_entity_poly.entity_id
_entity_poly.type
_entity_poly.pdbx_seq_one_letter_code
_entity_poly.pdbx_strand_id
1 'polypeptide(L)'
;MSSGDCIGGVVIHEGQLTYEEHGLYEVCDLGAWWKERTQLPLPLGGNSIKRDLDERFGCGTTAKITKLLLQSIEYAMEHREKSLRWAAKWGRGIDLACTDEFVEMYVNQWTLDFGTQGREAVETFLSQAADVNAVPEIQSVMFV
;
A
#
# COMPACT_ATOMS: atom_id res chain seq x y z
N MET A 1 -17.95 -14.26 -3.58
CA MET A 1 -18.25 -15.05 -2.38
C MET A 1 -19.73 -14.98 -2.01
N SER A 2 -20.38 -13.83 -2.01
CA SER A 2 -21.83 -13.71 -1.73
C SER A 2 -22.72 -14.45 -2.71
N SER A 3 -22.25 -14.75 -3.92
CA SER A 3 -22.95 -15.59 -4.92
C SER A 3 -22.89 -17.11 -4.65
N GLY A 4 -22.05 -17.55 -3.71
CA GLY A 4 -21.82 -18.97 -3.43
C GLY A 4 -20.85 -19.69 -4.39
N ASP A 5 -20.26 -18.98 -5.34
CA ASP A 5 -19.36 -19.57 -6.34
C ASP A 5 -17.96 -19.87 -5.79
N CYS A 6 -17.59 -19.26 -4.63
CA CYS A 6 -16.30 -19.45 -3.98
C CYS A 6 -16.49 -19.79 -2.50
N ILE A 7 -15.68 -20.73 -2.00
CA ILE A 7 -15.65 -21.13 -0.58
C ILE A 7 -14.90 -20.10 0.27
N GLY A 8 -13.93 -19.41 -0.31
CA GLY A 8 -13.12 -18.39 0.35
C GLY A 8 -12.45 -17.48 -0.67
N GLY A 9 -11.84 -16.41 -0.21
CA GLY A 9 -11.13 -15.48 -1.07
C GLY A 9 -10.36 -14.45 -0.25
N VAL A 10 -9.50 -13.68 -0.91
CA VAL A 10 -8.78 -12.55 -0.31
C VAL A 10 -9.64 -11.30 -0.44
N VAL A 11 -9.88 -10.64 0.69
CA VAL A 11 -10.60 -9.38 0.75
C VAL A 11 -9.58 -8.25 0.88
N ILE A 12 -9.70 -7.25 0.04
CA ILE A 12 -8.85 -6.05 0.01
C ILE A 12 -9.73 -4.79 -0.05
N HIS A 13 -9.10 -3.62 -0.01
CA HIS A 13 -9.77 -2.32 -0.01
C HIS A 13 -10.73 -2.15 1.17
N GLU A 14 -11.76 -1.33 1.00
CA GLU A 14 -12.80 -1.08 2.00
C GLU A 14 -13.53 -2.35 2.48
N GLY A 15 -13.50 -3.41 1.69
CA GLY A 15 -14.04 -4.70 2.08
C GLY A 15 -13.43 -5.30 3.34
N GLN A 16 -12.21 -4.89 3.69
CA GLN A 16 -11.56 -5.29 4.95
C GLN A 16 -12.30 -4.76 6.19
N LEU A 17 -13.06 -3.68 6.06
CA LEU A 17 -13.82 -3.05 7.13
C LEU A 17 -15.30 -3.50 7.14
N THR A 18 -15.79 -4.04 6.03
CA THR A 18 -17.24 -4.30 5.85
C THR A 18 -17.59 -5.76 5.54
N TYR A 19 -16.63 -6.68 5.55
CA TYR A 19 -16.87 -8.09 5.18
C TYR A 19 -17.91 -8.79 6.05
N GLU A 20 -18.01 -8.44 7.34
CA GLU A 20 -18.99 -9.01 8.26
C GLU A 20 -20.43 -8.63 7.89
N GLU A 21 -20.65 -7.42 7.35
CA GLU A 21 -21.94 -6.95 6.87
C GLU A 21 -22.45 -7.79 5.68
N HIS A 22 -21.54 -8.45 5.00
CA HIS A 22 -21.81 -9.36 3.88
C HIS A 22 -21.90 -10.84 4.31
N GLY A 23 -21.93 -11.13 5.63
CA GLY A 23 -21.99 -12.48 6.16
C GLY A 23 -20.74 -13.31 5.93
N LEU A 24 -19.59 -12.64 5.76
CA LEU A 24 -18.29 -13.29 5.60
C LEU A 24 -17.58 -13.34 6.95
N TYR A 25 -16.69 -14.30 7.10
CA TYR A 25 -15.89 -14.51 8.30
C TYR A 25 -14.40 -14.44 7.95
N GLU A 26 -13.63 -13.80 8.81
CA GLU A 26 -12.19 -13.82 8.71
C GLU A 26 -11.64 -15.20 9.07
N VAL A 27 -10.83 -15.74 8.19
CA VAL A 27 -10.07 -16.98 8.43
C VAL A 27 -8.66 -16.66 8.90
N CYS A 28 -8.06 -15.62 8.35
CA CYS A 28 -6.71 -15.18 8.68
C CYS A 28 -6.50 -13.74 8.25
N ASP A 29 -6.07 -12.90 9.17
CA ASP A 29 -5.49 -11.60 8.87
C ASP A 29 -4.06 -11.79 8.34
N LEU A 30 -3.86 -11.52 7.05
CA LEU A 30 -2.57 -11.69 6.39
C LEU A 30 -1.50 -10.71 6.91
N GLY A 31 -1.92 -9.52 7.35
CA GLY A 31 -1.02 -8.53 7.96
C GLY A 31 -0.50 -8.99 9.32
N ALA A 32 -1.39 -9.47 10.19
CA ALA A 32 -1.04 -10.04 11.48
C ALA A 32 -0.15 -11.29 11.32
N TRP A 33 -0.52 -12.19 10.42
CA TRP A 33 0.25 -13.39 10.10
C TRP A 33 1.67 -13.06 9.62
N TRP A 34 1.81 -12.08 8.72
CA TRP A 34 3.10 -11.61 8.24
C TRP A 34 3.94 -11.02 9.37
N LYS A 35 3.33 -10.16 10.18
CA LYS A 35 3.99 -9.51 11.32
C LYS A 35 4.50 -10.51 12.35
N GLU A 36 3.72 -11.55 12.64
CA GLU A 36 4.14 -12.61 13.57
C GLU A 36 5.36 -13.36 13.05
N ARG A 37 5.39 -13.67 11.76
CA ARG A 37 6.48 -14.47 11.15
C ARG A 37 7.76 -13.68 10.90
N THR A 38 7.66 -12.42 10.53
CA THR A 38 8.81 -11.63 10.05
C THR A 38 9.22 -10.54 11.01
N GLN A 39 8.35 -10.14 11.92
CA GLN A 39 8.45 -8.94 12.76
C GLN A 39 8.51 -7.62 11.95
N LEU A 40 8.22 -7.67 10.66
CA LEU A 40 8.21 -6.55 9.73
C LEU A 40 6.78 -6.11 9.37
N PRO A 41 6.56 -4.85 8.96
CA PRO A 41 5.30 -4.44 8.38
C PRO A 41 5.04 -5.19 7.06
N LEU A 42 3.77 -5.47 6.75
CA LEU A 42 3.41 -6.04 5.45
C LEU A 42 3.40 -4.93 4.39
N PRO A 43 4.25 -5.01 3.34
CA PRO A 43 4.20 -4.04 2.25
C PRO A 43 2.97 -4.31 1.37
N LEU A 44 1.97 -3.42 1.43
CA LEU A 44 0.73 -3.54 0.65
C LEU A 44 0.81 -2.89 -0.72
N GLY A 45 1.68 -1.88 -0.87
CA GLY A 45 1.85 -1.18 -2.12
C GLY A 45 2.98 -0.17 -2.06
N GLY A 46 3.39 0.30 -3.22
CA GLY A 46 4.42 1.31 -3.34
C GLY A 46 4.36 1.99 -4.70
N ASN A 47 4.78 3.25 -4.74
CA ASN A 47 4.96 3.95 -5.99
C ASN A 47 6.28 3.52 -6.62
N SER A 48 6.26 3.23 -7.91
CA SER A 48 7.47 2.92 -8.68
C SER A 48 7.69 3.95 -9.78
N ILE A 49 8.94 4.22 -10.08
CA ILE A 49 9.36 5.18 -11.10
C ILE A 49 10.38 4.51 -12.04
N LYS A 50 10.36 4.90 -13.30
CA LYS A 50 11.33 4.39 -14.27
C LYS A 50 12.74 4.85 -13.94
N ARG A 51 13.70 3.95 -14.04
CA ARG A 51 15.11 4.24 -13.71
C ARG A 51 15.80 5.16 -14.71
N ASP A 52 15.29 5.24 -15.94
CA ASP A 52 15.90 5.99 -17.06
C ASP A 52 15.47 7.47 -17.14
N LEU A 53 14.76 7.99 -16.13
CA LEU A 53 14.23 9.35 -16.19
C LEU A 53 15.32 10.43 -16.23
N ASP A 54 16.39 10.25 -15.48
CA ASP A 54 17.50 11.21 -15.48
C ASP A 54 18.23 11.23 -16.82
N GLU A 55 18.37 10.09 -17.48
CA GLU A 55 18.94 10.00 -18.82
C GLU A 55 18.06 10.67 -19.88
N ARG A 56 16.73 10.48 -19.77
CA ARG A 56 15.76 10.98 -20.76
C ARG A 56 15.41 12.44 -20.61
N PHE A 57 15.38 12.95 -19.40
CA PHE A 57 14.84 14.29 -19.09
C PHE A 57 15.83 15.19 -18.37
N GLY A 58 17.05 14.73 -18.15
CA GLY A 58 18.13 15.47 -17.52
C GLY A 58 18.33 15.09 -16.04
N CYS A 59 19.57 15.25 -15.61
CA CYS A 59 20.03 14.91 -14.26
C CYS A 59 19.17 15.59 -13.18
N GLY A 60 18.80 14.82 -12.16
CA GLY A 60 17.98 15.26 -11.04
C GLY A 60 16.47 15.24 -11.30
N THR A 61 16.02 14.72 -12.44
CA THR A 61 14.58 14.57 -12.73
C THR A 61 13.90 13.63 -11.74
N THR A 62 14.49 12.48 -11.46
CA THR A 62 14.00 11.52 -10.47
C THR A 62 13.81 12.18 -9.10
N ALA A 63 14.84 12.88 -8.61
CA ALA A 63 14.78 13.56 -7.32
C ALA A 63 13.71 14.66 -7.26
N LYS A 64 13.50 15.39 -8.36
CA LYS A 64 12.42 16.41 -8.43
C LYS A 64 11.05 15.79 -8.36
N ILE A 65 10.82 14.68 -9.07
CA ILE A 65 9.53 13.97 -9.06
C ILE A 65 9.26 13.39 -7.67
N THR A 66 10.25 12.73 -7.07
CA THR A 66 10.15 12.18 -5.70
C THR A 66 9.82 13.28 -4.70
N LYS A 67 10.50 14.42 -4.78
CA LYS A 67 10.22 15.57 -3.90
C LYS A 67 8.79 16.10 -4.07
N LEU A 68 8.31 16.24 -5.31
CA LEU A 68 6.95 16.71 -5.56
C LEU A 68 5.89 15.73 -5.05
N LEU A 69 6.14 14.44 -5.20
CA LEU A 69 5.24 13.40 -4.67
C LEU A 69 5.20 13.47 -3.14
N LEU A 70 6.36 13.54 -2.49
CA LEU A 70 6.47 13.65 -1.04
C LEU A 70 5.72 14.90 -0.53
N GLN A 71 5.96 16.07 -1.11
CA GLN A 71 5.25 17.30 -0.77
C GLN A 71 3.73 17.19 -0.94
N SER A 72 3.27 16.45 -1.95
CA SER A 72 1.83 16.20 -2.14
C SER A 72 1.24 15.33 -1.04
N ILE A 73 1.99 14.33 -0.58
CA ILE A 73 1.59 13.45 0.53
C ILE A 73 1.57 14.23 1.85
N GLU A 74 2.62 14.97 2.15
CA GLU A 74 2.71 15.84 3.32
C GLU A 74 1.53 16.83 3.36
N TYR A 75 1.27 17.51 2.25
CA TYR A 75 0.13 18.43 2.13
C TYR A 75 -1.21 17.71 2.40
N ALA A 76 -1.38 16.51 1.87
CA ALA A 76 -2.61 15.76 2.07
C ALA A 76 -2.81 15.33 3.54
N MET A 77 -1.74 14.99 4.24
CA MET A 77 -1.77 14.67 5.67
C MET A 77 -2.05 15.90 6.54
N GLU A 78 -1.43 17.05 6.23
CA GLU A 78 -1.68 18.32 6.93
C GLU A 78 -3.10 18.85 6.70
N HIS A 79 -3.69 18.58 5.52
CA HIS A 79 -5.01 19.04 5.14
C HIS A 79 -6.00 17.87 5.06
N ARG A 80 -5.96 16.98 6.05
CA ARG A 80 -6.65 15.68 6.07
C ARG A 80 -8.13 15.79 5.69
N GLU A 81 -8.88 16.68 6.30
CA GLU A 81 -10.32 16.82 6.03
C GLU A 81 -10.62 17.15 4.55
N LYS A 82 -9.86 18.07 3.97
CA LYS A 82 -9.98 18.45 2.56
C LYS A 82 -9.63 17.30 1.64
N SER A 83 -8.58 16.57 1.98
CA SER A 83 -8.07 15.42 1.21
C SER A 83 -9.03 14.24 1.28
N LEU A 84 -9.62 13.96 2.44
CA LEU A 84 -10.66 12.94 2.61
C LEU A 84 -11.92 13.25 1.81
N ARG A 85 -12.39 14.49 1.82
CA ARG A 85 -13.54 14.90 0.97
C ARG A 85 -13.25 14.72 -0.52
N TRP A 86 -12.00 14.86 -0.93
CA TRP A 86 -11.60 14.57 -2.31
C TRP A 86 -11.55 13.06 -2.56
N ALA A 87 -10.92 12.28 -1.66
CA ALA A 87 -10.80 10.83 -1.77
C ALA A 87 -12.18 10.13 -1.78
N ALA A 88 -13.13 10.59 -0.96
CA ALA A 88 -14.47 10.04 -0.90
C ALA A 88 -15.23 10.10 -2.24
N LYS A 89 -14.88 11.03 -3.15
CA LYS A 89 -15.46 11.08 -4.50
C LYS A 89 -15.10 9.87 -5.36
N TRP A 90 -14.02 9.18 -5.02
CA TRP A 90 -13.51 8.00 -5.71
C TRP A 90 -13.78 6.71 -4.92
N GLY A 91 -14.31 6.84 -3.70
CA GLY A 91 -14.78 5.73 -2.88
C GLY A 91 -16.04 5.08 -3.49
N ARG A 92 -16.25 3.81 -3.20
CA ARG A 92 -17.34 3.00 -3.75
C ARG A 92 -18.63 3.11 -2.94
N GLY A 93 -18.94 4.29 -2.41
CA GLY A 93 -20.17 4.52 -1.64
C GLY A 93 -20.01 4.31 -0.13
N ILE A 94 -18.79 4.23 0.37
CA ILE A 94 -18.50 4.24 1.82
C ILE A 94 -18.67 5.66 2.39
N ASP A 95 -19.03 5.75 3.64
CA ASP A 95 -19.14 7.03 4.33
C ASP A 95 -17.75 7.66 4.62
N LEU A 96 -17.76 8.88 5.12
CA LEU A 96 -16.52 9.63 5.39
C LEU A 96 -15.69 9.01 6.53
N ALA A 97 -16.32 8.40 7.52
CA ALA A 97 -15.62 7.78 8.65
C ALA A 97 -14.89 6.52 8.18
N CYS A 98 -15.55 5.65 7.44
CA CYS A 98 -14.96 4.47 6.83
C CYS A 98 -13.86 4.85 5.80
N THR A 99 -14.06 5.95 5.04
CA THR A 99 -13.01 6.49 4.15
C THR A 99 -11.78 6.94 4.93
N ASP A 100 -11.95 7.58 6.07
CA ASP A 100 -10.85 8.06 6.91
C ASP A 100 -10.04 6.90 7.47
N GLU A 101 -10.70 5.89 8.03
CA GLU A 101 -10.07 4.67 8.54
C GLU A 101 -9.33 3.92 7.43
N PHE A 102 -9.96 3.76 6.26
CA PHE A 102 -9.33 3.14 5.11
C PHE A 102 -8.08 3.90 4.63
N VAL A 103 -8.15 5.23 4.53
CA VAL A 103 -7.00 6.04 4.12
C VAL A 103 -5.86 5.93 5.13
N GLU A 104 -6.13 5.87 6.43
CA GLU A 104 -5.11 5.74 7.47
C GLU A 104 -4.31 4.43 7.38
N MET A 105 -4.95 3.35 6.93
CA MET A 105 -4.26 2.07 6.69
C MET A 105 -3.18 2.18 5.62
N TYR A 106 -3.37 3.03 4.60
CA TYR A 106 -2.49 3.14 3.43
C TYR A 106 -1.64 4.42 3.40
N VAL A 107 -2.07 5.49 4.06
CA VAL A 107 -1.38 6.79 4.06
C VAL A 107 -0.98 7.14 5.50
N ASN A 108 0.23 6.79 5.85
CA ASN A 108 0.79 6.92 7.18
C ASN A 108 2.30 7.21 7.11
N GLN A 109 3.00 7.10 8.22
CA GLN A 109 4.45 7.34 8.30
C GLN A 109 5.29 6.54 7.30
N TRP A 110 4.88 5.30 6.96
CA TRP A 110 5.57 4.47 5.97
C TRP A 110 5.43 5.00 4.54
N THR A 111 4.38 5.79 4.28
CA THR A 111 4.17 6.46 3.00
C THR A 111 5.13 7.63 2.82
N LEU A 112 5.53 8.28 3.92
CA LEU A 112 6.51 9.38 3.91
C LEU A 112 7.94 8.85 3.79
N ASP A 113 8.30 7.85 4.57
CA ASP A 113 9.60 7.19 4.51
C ASP A 113 9.47 5.73 4.97
N PHE A 114 9.97 4.83 4.16
CA PHE A 114 10.05 3.43 4.54
C PHE A 114 10.99 3.19 5.74
N GLY A 115 11.97 4.07 5.95
CA GLY A 115 13.02 3.84 6.92
C GLY A 115 13.77 2.52 6.66
N THR A 116 14.58 2.10 7.60
CA THR A 116 15.32 0.83 7.49
C THR A 116 14.38 -0.37 7.51
N GLN A 117 13.41 -0.37 8.43
CA GLN A 117 12.50 -1.49 8.62
C GLN A 117 11.53 -1.69 7.44
N GLY A 118 11.02 -0.60 6.85
CA GLY A 118 10.16 -0.69 5.69
C GLY A 118 10.90 -1.16 4.42
N ARG A 119 12.16 -0.74 4.24
CA ARG A 119 13.02 -1.22 3.14
C ARG A 119 13.29 -2.72 3.28
N GLU A 120 13.67 -3.17 4.47
CA GLU A 120 13.86 -4.59 4.79
C GLU A 120 12.56 -5.40 4.54
N ALA A 121 11.40 -4.83 4.91
CA ALA A 121 10.11 -5.47 4.67
C ALA A 121 9.84 -5.69 3.17
N VAL A 122 10.09 -4.68 2.34
CA VAL A 122 9.91 -4.78 0.88
C VAL A 122 10.85 -5.81 0.28
N GLU A 123 12.13 -5.79 0.65
CA GLU A 123 13.13 -6.75 0.16
C GLU A 123 12.80 -8.18 0.58
N THR A 124 12.44 -8.38 1.85
CA THR A 124 12.01 -9.70 2.38
C THR A 124 10.77 -10.22 1.66
N PHE A 125 9.77 -9.35 1.47
CA PHE A 125 8.53 -9.74 0.79
C PHE A 125 8.79 -10.18 -0.65
N LEU A 126 9.57 -9.41 -1.39
CA LEU A 126 9.88 -9.70 -2.79
C LEU A 126 10.75 -10.94 -2.95
N SER A 127 11.71 -11.15 -2.02
CA SER A 127 12.53 -12.37 -1.99
C SER A 127 11.66 -13.61 -1.75
N GLN A 128 10.80 -13.59 -0.75
CA GLN A 128 9.90 -14.73 -0.47
C GLN A 128 8.89 -14.96 -1.60
N ALA A 129 8.43 -13.91 -2.27
CA ALA A 129 7.56 -14.04 -3.44
C ALA A 129 8.28 -14.68 -4.63
N ALA A 130 9.57 -14.40 -4.81
CA ALA A 130 10.40 -15.06 -5.82
C ALA A 130 10.65 -16.53 -5.49
N ASP A 131 10.91 -16.86 -4.23
CA ASP A 131 11.11 -18.25 -3.77
C ASP A 131 9.92 -19.18 -4.09
N VAL A 132 8.71 -18.62 -4.11
CA VAL A 132 7.49 -19.35 -4.50
C VAL A 132 7.09 -19.14 -5.97
N ASN A 133 7.95 -18.53 -6.77
CA ASN A 133 7.71 -18.20 -8.17
C ASN A 133 6.48 -17.30 -8.42
N ALA A 134 6.07 -16.50 -7.45
CA ALA A 134 4.99 -15.53 -7.61
C ALA A 134 5.43 -14.28 -8.40
N VAL A 135 6.71 -13.95 -8.33
CA VAL A 135 7.37 -12.88 -9.09
C VAL A 135 8.72 -13.37 -9.61
N PRO A 136 9.29 -12.75 -10.67
CA PRO A 136 10.67 -13.01 -11.08
C PRO A 136 11.66 -12.66 -9.96
N GLU A 137 12.80 -13.33 -9.94
CA GLU A 137 13.89 -12.98 -9.03
C GLU A 137 14.34 -11.52 -9.23
N ILE A 138 14.38 -10.77 -8.15
CA ILE A 138 14.74 -9.35 -8.15
C ILE A 138 16.16 -9.20 -7.59
N GLN A 139 17.09 -8.78 -8.42
CA GLN A 139 18.50 -8.63 -8.04
C GLN A 139 18.70 -7.52 -6.99
N SER A 140 17.98 -6.41 -7.09
CA SER A 140 18.02 -5.32 -6.11
C SER A 140 16.80 -4.40 -6.20
N VAL A 141 16.34 -3.92 -5.06
CA VAL A 141 15.37 -2.83 -4.96
C VAL A 141 16.15 -1.52 -4.77
N MET A 142 15.88 -0.52 -5.60
CA MET A 142 16.44 0.81 -5.45
C MET A 142 15.37 1.76 -4.91
N PHE A 143 15.61 2.28 -3.73
CA PHE A 143 14.75 3.28 -3.09
C PHE A 143 15.26 4.69 -3.46
N VAL A 144 14.37 5.60 -3.75
CA VAL A 144 14.65 6.98 -4.19
C VAL A 144 13.88 7.98 -3.35
#